data_be69d1a4ea79027968647ec6d0be72ff
#
_entry.id   be69d1a4ea79027968647ec6d0be72ff
#
_cell.length_a   1.000
_cell.length_b   1.000
_cell.length_c   1.000
_cell.angle_alpha   90.00
_cell.angle_beta   90.00
_cell.angle_gamma   90.00
#
_symmetry.space_group_name_H-M   'P 1'
#
loop_
_entity.id
_entity.type
_entity.pdbx_description
1 polymer ?
#
loop_
_entity_poly.entity_id
_entity_poly.type
_entity_poly.pdbx_seq_one_letter_code
_entity_poly.pdbx_strand_id
1 'polypeptide(L)'
;MEPACLLTHPATGPYASGQAGQHDRFDAVRTTSTALAAPLSPEDCQVQSMPDCSPVKWHLAHTTWFFETFLLTQFHPPYTMFHPQYRMLFNSYYNAIGAKHPRPQRGLLSRPSLADVLQYRQHVDRAMHDLISRLGGNDPDFDALLELGLNHEQQHQELIL
;
A
#
# COMPACT_ATOMS: atom_id res chain seq x y z
N MET A 1 39.54 -43.91 7.13
CA MET A 1 39.35 -42.84 6.13
C MET A 1 37.85 -42.73 5.89
N GLU A 2 37.16 -41.93 6.73
CA GLU A 2 35.71 -41.71 6.63
C GLU A 2 35.43 -40.50 5.76
N PRO A 3 34.43 -40.55 4.90
CA PRO A 3 34.01 -39.35 4.12
C PRO A 3 33.13 -38.46 4.99
N ALA A 4 33.51 -37.17 5.06
CA ALA A 4 32.77 -36.12 5.71
C ALA A 4 31.37 -35.97 5.09
N CYS A 5 30.35 -36.10 5.93
CA CYS A 5 28.97 -35.81 5.62
C CYS A 5 28.78 -34.28 5.52
N LEU A 6 28.70 -33.75 4.31
CA LEU A 6 28.29 -32.35 4.05
C LEU A 6 26.78 -32.22 4.32
N LEU A 7 26.46 -31.71 5.51
CA LEU A 7 25.11 -31.23 5.84
C LEU A 7 24.81 -29.97 5.00
N THR A 8 24.12 -30.15 3.88
CA THR A 8 23.48 -29.06 3.17
C THR A 8 22.26 -28.62 3.99
N HIS A 9 22.40 -27.52 4.69
CA HIS A 9 21.22 -26.84 5.26
C HIS A 9 20.43 -26.20 4.10
N PRO A 10 19.14 -26.50 3.95
CA PRO A 10 18.28 -25.70 3.08
C PRO A 10 18.15 -24.32 3.73
N ALA A 11 18.56 -23.28 3.01
CA ALA A 11 18.29 -21.90 3.37
C ALA A 11 16.79 -21.64 3.20
N THR A 12 15.99 -21.99 4.20
CA THR A 12 14.61 -21.51 4.33
C THR A 12 14.66 -20.13 4.98
N GLY A 13 14.97 -19.12 4.19
CA GLY A 13 14.69 -17.73 4.54
C GLY A 13 13.17 -17.50 4.56
N PRO A 14 12.65 -16.59 5.41
CA PRO A 14 11.20 -16.38 5.60
C PRO A 14 10.49 -15.67 4.42
N TYR A 15 11.12 -15.56 3.27
CA TYR A 15 10.54 -14.87 2.10
C TYR A 15 10.50 -15.83 0.91
N ALA A 16 9.32 -16.43 0.67
CA ALA A 16 9.07 -17.16 -0.56
C ALA A 16 9.21 -16.18 -1.76
N SER A 17 10.32 -16.34 -2.50
CA SER A 17 10.61 -15.57 -3.70
C SER A 17 9.85 -16.14 -4.92
N GLY A 18 8.55 -15.91 -4.98
CA GLY A 18 7.70 -16.33 -6.08
C GLY A 18 6.37 -15.59 -6.05
N GLN A 19 5.61 -15.61 -7.14
CA GLN A 19 4.30 -14.93 -7.25
C GLN A 19 3.38 -15.20 -6.07
N ALA A 20 3.26 -16.47 -5.62
CA ALA A 20 2.44 -16.83 -4.45
C ALA A 20 2.90 -16.08 -3.19
N GLY A 21 4.19 -16.01 -2.92
CA GLY A 21 4.73 -15.28 -1.77
C GLY A 21 4.50 -13.76 -1.85
N GLN A 22 4.48 -13.18 -3.05
CA GLN A 22 4.17 -11.76 -3.23
C GLN A 22 2.70 -11.45 -2.98
N HIS A 23 1.77 -12.31 -3.43
CA HIS A 23 0.35 -12.21 -3.11
C HIS A 23 0.10 -12.28 -1.61
N ASP A 24 0.64 -13.30 -0.94
CA ASP A 24 0.47 -13.48 0.50
C ASP A 24 1.00 -12.27 1.30
N ARG A 25 2.15 -11.73 0.92
CA ARG A 25 2.70 -10.53 1.56
C ARG A 25 1.88 -9.29 1.30
N PHE A 26 1.42 -9.09 0.07
CA PHE A 26 0.55 -7.98 -0.28
C PHE A 26 -0.73 -8.04 0.55
N ASP A 27 -1.41 -9.17 0.58
CA ASP A 27 -2.64 -9.36 1.36
C ASP A 27 -2.43 -9.18 2.86
N ALA A 28 -1.34 -9.71 3.41
CA ALA A 28 -1.02 -9.55 4.82
C ALA A 28 -0.84 -8.07 5.20
N VAL A 29 -0.07 -7.31 4.41
CA VAL A 29 0.15 -5.88 4.67
C VAL A 29 -1.15 -5.09 4.52
N ARG A 30 -1.92 -5.32 3.44
CA ARG A 30 -3.18 -4.62 3.20
C ARG A 30 -4.24 -4.92 4.26
N THR A 31 -4.36 -6.18 4.68
CA THR A 31 -5.27 -6.62 5.74
C THR A 31 -4.89 -6.03 7.08
N THR A 32 -3.60 -5.97 7.43
CA THR A 32 -3.13 -5.37 8.67
C THR A 32 -3.56 -3.90 8.78
N SER A 33 -3.40 -3.11 7.72
CA SER A 33 -3.82 -1.70 7.72
C SER A 33 -5.32 -1.53 7.99
N THR A 34 -6.16 -2.37 7.40
CA THR A 34 -7.61 -2.33 7.64
C THR A 34 -7.99 -2.87 9.03
N ALA A 35 -7.27 -3.86 9.54
CA ALA A 35 -7.48 -4.39 10.89
C ALA A 35 -7.16 -3.36 11.97
N LEU A 36 -6.12 -2.54 11.81
CA LEU A 36 -5.79 -1.44 12.71
C LEU A 36 -6.91 -0.38 12.76
N ALA A 37 -7.57 -0.13 11.64
CA ALA A 37 -8.69 0.82 11.56
C ALA A 37 -10.04 0.22 11.99
N ALA A 38 -10.19 -1.10 12.02
CA ALA A 38 -11.46 -1.78 12.25
C ALA A 38 -12.17 -1.44 13.58
N PRO A 39 -11.46 -1.21 14.71
CA PRO A 39 -12.11 -0.83 15.97
C PRO A 39 -12.59 0.63 16.00
N LEU A 40 -12.23 1.45 15.01
CA LEU A 40 -12.53 2.89 14.98
C LEU A 40 -13.82 3.16 14.22
N SER A 41 -14.59 4.15 14.71
CA SER A 41 -15.74 4.67 13.95
C SER A 41 -15.26 5.49 12.74
N PRO A 42 -16.12 5.78 11.75
CA PRO A 42 -15.78 6.69 10.65
C PRO A 42 -15.36 8.08 11.13
N GLU A 43 -15.95 8.56 12.24
CA GLU A 43 -15.63 9.82 12.87
C GLU A 43 -14.23 9.79 13.48
N ASP A 44 -13.87 8.72 14.21
CA ASP A 44 -12.53 8.53 14.78
C ASP A 44 -11.48 8.51 13.66
N CYS A 45 -11.76 7.80 12.57
CA CYS A 45 -10.87 7.74 11.41
C CYS A 45 -10.66 9.11 10.72
N GLN A 46 -11.53 10.10 10.97
CA GLN A 46 -11.45 11.45 10.42
C GLN A 46 -10.64 12.40 11.29
N VAL A 47 -10.49 12.12 12.60
CA VAL A 47 -9.82 13.03 13.53
C VAL A 47 -8.37 13.21 13.16
N GLN A 48 -7.90 14.46 13.16
CA GLN A 48 -6.50 14.84 13.08
C GLN A 48 -6.09 15.41 14.45
N SER A 49 -5.28 14.67 15.18
CA SER A 49 -4.92 15.00 16.57
C SER A 49 -4.00 16.23 16.66
N MET A 50 -3.20 16.50 15.64
CA MET A 50 -2.29 17.65 15.54
C MET A 50 -1.92 17.94 14.08
N PRO A 51 -1.41 19.13 13.76
CA PRO A 51 -1.07 19.52 12.39
C PRO A 51 -0.06 18.60 11.68
N ASP A 52 0.81 17.95 12.44
CA ASP A 52 1.88 17.09 11.91
C ASP A 52 1.45 15.64 11.74
N CYS A 53 0.33 15.21 12.33
CA CYS A 53 -0.28 13.91 12.12
C CYS A 53 -1.24 13.94 10.93
N SER A 54 -1.69 12.78 10.51
CA SER A 54 -2.75 12.64 9.51
C SER A 54 -3.87 11.74 10.07
N PRO A 55 -5.12 11.92 9.65
CA PRO A 55 -6.20 11.03 10.03
C PRO A 55 -5.96 9.59 9.55
N VAL A 56 -6.46 8.60 10.27
CA VAL A 56 -6.40 7.18 9.87
C VAL A 56 -6.96 6.98 8.46
N LYS A 57 -8.10 7.58 8.15
CA LYS A 57 -8.69 7.57 6.82
C LYS A 57 -7.72 8.05 5.73
N TRP A 58 -6.95 9.10 6.02
CA TRP A 58 -5.96 9.61 5.07
C TRP A 58 -4.82 8.62 4.84
N HIS A 59 -4.33 7.94 5.89
CA HIS A 59 -3.29 6.92 5.77
C HIS A 59 -3.75 5.75 4.89
N LEU A 60 -4.96 5.23 5.12
CA LEU A 60 -5.54 4.16 4.30
C LEU A 60 -5.64 4.55 2.82
N ALA A 61 -6.02 5.79 2.54
CA ALA A 61 -6.13 6.29 1.17
C ALA A 61 -4.76 6.56 0.54
N HIS A 62 -3.79 7.10 1.32
CA HIS A 62 -2.45 7.43 0.83
C HIS A 62 -1.65 6.20 0.44
N THR A 63 -1.70 5.13 1.23
CA THR A 63 -1.01 3.88 0.87
C THR A 63 -1.65 3.23 -0.35
N THR A 64 -2.96 3.33 -0.51
CA THR A 64 -3.66 2.90 -1.73
C THR A 64 -3.25 3.73 -2.95
N TRP A 65 -3.20 5.05 -2.78
CA TRP A 65 -2.73 5.98 -3.79
C TRP A 65 -1.31 5.67 -4.28
N PHE A 66 -0.43 5.19 -3.39
CA PHE A 66 0.92 4.78 -3.77
C PHE A 66 0.89 3.65 -4.80
N PHE A 67 0.17 2.57 -4.51
CA PHE A 67 0.04 1.43 -5.43
C PHE A 67 -0.62 1.83 -6.75
N GLU A 68 -1.67 2.64 -6.69
CA GLU A 68 -2.32 3.14 -7.90
C GLU A 68 -1.37 3.98 -8.76
N THR A 69 -0.68 4.94 -8.13
CA THR A 69 0.12 5.94 -8.84
C THR A 69 1.42 5.37 -9.38
N PHE A 70 2.11 4.52 -8.62
CA PHE A 70 3.46 4.08 -8.99
C PHE A 70 3.48 2.69 -9.64
N LEU A 71 2.53 1.82 -9.34
CA LEU A 71 2.49 0.48 -9.93
C LEU A 71 1.43 0.37 -11.03
N LEU A 72 0.16 0.61 -10.73
CA LEU A 72 -0.90 0.38 -11.70
C LEU A 72 -0.79 1.30 -12.91
N THR A 73 -0.57 2.61 -12.72
CA THR A 73 -0.45 3.52 -13.88
C THR A 73 0.79 3.27 -14.71
N GLN A 74 1.86 2.72 -14.13
CA GLN A 74 3.11 2.48 -14.82
C GLN A 74 3.13 1.11 -15.53
N PHE A 75 2.70 0.05 -14.85
CA PHE A 75 2.84 -1.33 -15.32
C PHE A 75 1.55 -1.92 -15.92
N HIS A 76 0.44 -1.18 -15.83
CA HIS A 76 -0.86 -1.61 -16.37
C HIS A 76 -1.49 -0.53 -17.26
N PRO A 77 -1.00 -0.28 -18.49
CA PRO A 77 -1.46 0.81 -19.35
C PRO A 77 -2.97 0.94 -19.53
N PRO A 78 -3.79 -0.15 -19.55
CA PRO A 78 -5.24 -0.04 -19.64
C PRO A 78 -5.92 0.40 -18.33
N TYR A 79 -5.17 0.55 -17.23
CA TYR A 79 -5.74 0.91 -15.94
C TYR A 79 -6.32 2.32 -15.96
N THR A 80 -7.57 2.44 -15.49
CA THR A 80 -8.21 3.73 -15.30
C THR A 80 -8.22 4.07 -13.83
N MET A 81 -7.67 5.24 -13.47
CA MET A 81 -7.63 5.72 -12.09
C MET A 81 -9.04 5.75 -11.48
N PHE A 82 -9.15 5.34 -10.23
CA PHE A 82 -10.42 5.29 -9.51
C PHE A 82 -11.11 6.66 -9.43
N HIS A 83 -10.34 7.71 -9.10
CA HIS A 83 -10.87 9.07 -9.03
C HIS A 83 -9.79 10.11 -9.33
N PRO A 84 -9.98 11.04 -10.27
CA PRO A 84 -8.93 11.97 -10.73
C PRO A 84 -8.42 12.91 -9.62
N GLN A 85 -9.24 13.29 -8.66
CA GLN A 85 -8.84 14.17 -7.56
C GLN A 85 -8.00 13.47 -6.49
N TYR A 86 -8.03 12.13 -6.41
CA TYR A 86 -7.27 11.38 -5.41
C TYR A 86 -5.76 11.53 -5.62
N ARG A 87 -5.34 11.79 -6.86
CA ARG A 87 -3.95 12.11 -7.19
C ARG A 87 -3.42 13.28 -6.37
N MET A 88 -4.23 14.33 -6.16
CA MET A 88 -3.84 15.50 -5.37
C MET A 88 -4.13 15.31 -3.87
N LEU A 89 -5.30 14.77 -3.53
CA LEU A 89 -5.74 14.67 -2.14
C LEU A 89 -4.83 13.79 -1.28
N PHE A 90 -4.30 12.70 -1.88
CA PHE A 90 -3.50 11.70 -1.16
C PHE A 90 -2.02 11.76 -1.49
N ASN A 91 -1.56 12.70 -2.31
CA ASN A 91 -0.14 13.01 -2.47
C ASN A 91 0.42 13.63 -1.18
N SER A 92 1.64 13.28 -0.79
CA SER A 92 2.34 13.82 0.38
C SER A 92 3.60 14.60 -0.01
N TYR A 93 4.71 13.89 -0.23
CA TYR A 93 6.02 14.50 -0.50
C TYR A 93 6.45 14.43 -1.97
N TYR A 94 5.68 13.79 -2.80
CA TYR A 94 6.06 13.51 -4.18
C TYR A 94 5.79 14.71 -5.09
N ASN A 95 6.68 15.72 -5.02
CA ASN A 95 6.55 16.95 -5.80
C ASN A 95 6.52 16.70 -7.32
N ALA A 96 7.18 15.64 -7.80
CA ALA A 96 7.14 15.25 -9.19
C ALA A 96 5.75 14.78 -9.67
N ILE A 97 4.89 14.33 -8.75
CA ILE A 97 3.51 13.94 -9.05
C ILE A 97 2.61 15.16 -9.22
N GLY A 98 2.96 16.30 -8.60
CA GLY A 98 2.21 17.56 -8.72
C GLY A 98 1.67 18.09 -7.38
N ALA A 99 0.54 18.80 -7.44
CA ALA A 99 -0.07 19.42 -6.26
C ALA A 99 -0.45 18.39 -5.18
N LYS A 100 -0.46 18.86 -3.94
CA LYS A 100 -0.83 18.06 -2.76
C LYS A 100 -1.74 18.84 -1.83
N HIS A 101 -2.61 18.13 -1.09
CA HIS A 101 -3.41 18.72 -0.03
C HIS A 101 -2.54 19.03 1.19
N PRO A 102 -2.64 20.24 1.80
CA PRO A 102 -1.80 20.62 2.94
C PRO A 102 -1.98 19.67 4.12
N ARG A 103 -0.86 19.19 4.70
CA ARG A 103 -0.88 18.26 5.85
C ARG A 103 -1.73 18.76 7.02
N PRO A 104 -1.58 20.02 7.49
CA PRO A 104 -2.33 20.53 8.64
C PRO A 104 -3.85 20.59 8.42
N GLN A 105 -4.32 20.40 7.19
CA GLN A 105 -5.74 20.48 6.80
C GLN A 105 -6.35 19.12 6.42
N ARG A 106 -5.61 18.01 6.61
CA ARG A 106 -6.09 16.68 6.23
C ARG A 106 -7.33 16.25 7.02
N GLY A 107 -7.46 16.69 8.28
CA GLY A 107 -8.65 16.47 9.10
C GLY A 107 -9.91 17.19 8.59
N LEU A 108 -9.76 18.20 7.73
CA LEU A 108 -10.89 18.91 7.12
C LEU A 108 -11.46 18.19 5.88
N LEU A 109 -10.81 17.13 5.41
CA LEU A 109 -11.27 16.33 4.26
C LEU A 109 -12.46 15.46 4.66
N SER A 110 -13.68 16.02 4.67
CA SER A 110 -14.90 15.25 4.90
C SER A 110 -15.20 14.26 3.74
N ARG A 111 -14.69 14.55 2.54
CA ARG A 111 -14.79 13.70 1.36
C ARG A 111 -13.39 13.36 0.82
N PRO A 112 -13.16 12.08 0.42
CA PRO A 112 -14.09 10.96 0.48
C PRO A 112 -14.42 10.53 1.91
N SER A 113 -15.57 9.85 2.08
CA SER A 113 -15.93 9.15 3.33
C SER A 113 -14.98 7.96 3.58
N LEU A 114 -15.00 7.38 4.79
CA LEU A 114 -14.26 6.14 5.07
C LEU A 114 -14.72 5.00 4.16
N ALA A 115 -16.04 4.90 3.90
CA ALA A 115 -16.59 3.89 2.99
C ALA A 115 -16.06 4.04 1.55
N ASP A 116 -15.97 5.28 1.04
CA ASP A 116 -15.38 5.55 -0.29
C ASP A 116 -13.90 5.16 -0.33
N VAL A 117 -13.14 5.42 0.74
CA VAL A 117 -11.72 5.02 0.84
C VAL A 117 -11.59 3.50 0.85
N LEU A 118 -12.45 2.78 1.57
CA LEU A 118 -12.42 1.31 1.58
C LEU A 118 -12.81 0.73 0.21
N GLN A 119 -13.74 1.34 -0.52
CA GLN A 119 -14.03 0.96 -1.92
C GLN A 119 -12.84 1.23 -2.84
N TYR A 120 -12.16 2.35 -2.66
CA TYR A 120 -10.93 2.67 -3.39
C TYR A 120 -9.86 1.61 -3.14
N ARG A 121 -9.63 1.21 -1.88
CA ARG A 121 -8.68 0.15 -1.53
C ARG A 121 -9.03 -1.15 -2.24
N GLN A 122 -10.27 -1.60 -2.15
CA GLN A 122 -10.73 -2.83 -2.80
C GLN A 122 -10.55 -2.79 -4.33
N HIS A 123 -10.77 -1.64 -4.96
CA HIS A 123 -10.58 -1.47 -6.41
C HIS A 123 -9.10 -1.65 -6.79
N VAL A 124 -8.22 -0.97 -6.06
CA VAL A 124 -6.77 -1.05 -6.29
C VAL A 124 -6.23 -2.44 -5.97
N ASP A 125 -6.68 -3.06 -4.88
CA ASP A 125 -6.23 -4.40 -4.47
C ASP A 125 -6.55 -5.44 -5.54
N ARG A 126 -7.76 -5.42 -6.13
CA ARG A 126 -8.11 -6.32 -7.25
C ARG A 126 -7.17 -6.13 -8.45
N ALA A 127 -6.91 -4.89 -8.84
CA ALA A 127 -6.03 -4.59 -9.95
C ALA A 127 -4.56 -4.98 -9.66
N MET A 128 -4.12 -4.83 -8.41
CA MET A 128 -2.78 -5.26 -7.97
C MET A 128 -2.65 -6.78 -7.98
N HIS A 129 -3.67 -7.54 -7.56
CA HIS A 129 -3.66 -9.00 -7.68
C HIS A 129 -3.47 -9.46 -9.13
N ASP A 130 -4.19 -8.86 -10.07
CA ASP A 130 -4.03 -9.16 -11.49
C ASP A 130 -2.61 -8.80 -11.98
N LEU A 131 -2.06 -7.69 -11.49
CA LEU A 131 -0.73 -7.22 -11.87
C LEU A 131 0.38 -8.12 -11.30
N ILE A 132 0.30 -8.49 -10.02
CA ILE A 132 1.23 -9.42 -9.36
C ILE A 132 1.20 -10.78 -10.08
N SER A 133 0.02 -11.28 -10.45
CA SER A 133 -0.11 -12.55 -11.20
C SER A 133 0.58 -12.52 -12.57
N ARG A 134 0.70 -11.35 -13.19
CA ARG A 134 1.33 -11.20 -14.51
C ARG A 134 2.83 -10.94 -14.45
N LEU A 135 3.27 -10.08 -13.50
CA LEU A 135 4.63 -9.55 -13.47
C LEU A 135 5.46 -10.08 -12.29
N GLY A 136 4.81 -10.50 -11.20
CA GLY A 136 5.49 -10.89 -9.98
C GLY A 136 6.53 -11.99 -10.22
N GLY A 137 7.76 -11.75 -9.76
CA GLY A 137 8.92 -12.63 -9.96
C GLY A 137 9.48 -12.66 -11.39
N ASN A 138 8.89 -11.90 -12.33
CA ASN A 138 9.32 -11.87 -13.72
C ASN A 138 9.80 -10.48 -14.19
N ASP A 139 9.47 -9.43 -13.45
CA ASP A 139 9.87 -8.05 -13.74
C ASP A 139 10.56 -7.45 -12.52
N PRO A 140 11.90 -7.30 -12.53
CA PRO A 140 12.66 -6.80 -11.39
C PRO A 140 12.29 -5.37 -10.96
N ASP A 141 11.91 -4.49 -11.89
CA ASP A 141 11.54 -3.11 -11.59
C ASP A 141 10.18 -3.08 -10.89
N PHE A 142 9.24 -3.90 -11.34
CA PHE A 142 7.96 -4.11 -10.68
C PHE A 142 8.16 -4.69 -9.26
N ASP A 143 8.96 -5.74 -9.12
CA ASP A 143 9.20 -6.40 -7.84
C ASP A 143 9.84 -5.45 -6.81
N ALA A 144 10.82 -4.66 -7.23
CA ALA A 144 11.46 -3.66 -6.38
C ALA A 144 10.47 -2.57 -5.92
N LEU A 145 9.59 -2.12 -6.81
CA LEU A 145 8.60 -1.09 -6.50
C LEU A 145 7.44 -1.64 -5.65
N LEU A 146 7.04 -2.90 -5.87
CA LEU A 146 6.10 -3.61 -5.00
C LEU A 146 6.64 -3.71 -3.57
N GLU A 147 7.89 -4.14 -3.42
CA GLU A 147 8.56 -4.22 -2.12
C GLU A 147 8.60 -2.86 -1.42
N LEU A 148 8.96 -1.80 -2.16
CA LEU A 148 8.94 -0.43 -1.63
C LEU A 148 7.54 -0.02 -1.17
N GLY A 149 6.50 -0.35 -1.94
CA GLY A 149 5.10 -0.06 -1.59
C GLY A 149 4.64 -0.77 -0.33
N LEU A 150 5.02 -2.03 -0.15
CA LEU A 150 4.73 -2.80 1.05
C LEU A 150 5.40 -2.21 2.29
N ASN A 151 6.68 -1.89 2.20
CA ASN A 151 7.43 -1.25 3.29
C ASN A 151 6.87 0.15 3.62
N HIS A 152 6.48 0.92 2.60
CA HIS A 152 5.83 2.22 2.77
C HIS A 152 4.48 2.09 3.52
N GLU A 153 3.66 1.09 3.18
CA GLU A 153 2.40 0.88 3.89
C GLU A 153 2.64 0.42 5.33
N GLN A 154 3.62 -0.45 5.59
CA GLN A 154 4.01 -0.86 6.96
C GLN A 154 4.47 0.34 7.80
N GLN A 155 5.24 1.27 7.24
CA GLN A 155 5.58 2.52 7.91
C GLN A 155 4.33 3.34 8.27
N HIS A 156 3.33 3.36 7.39
CA HIS A 156 2.06 4.03 7.66
C HIS A 156 1.21 3.30 8.71
N GLN A 157 1.35 1.98 8.90
CA GLN A 157 0.72 1.25 10.00
C GLN A 157 1.24 1.72 11.36
N GLU A 158 2.55 1.97 11.49
CA GLU A 158 3.12 2.55 12.71
C GLU A 158 2.62 3.97 12.99
N LEU A 159 2.30 4.75 11.95
CA LEU A 159 1.75 6.10 12.09
C LEU A 159 0.24 6.12 12.43
N ILE A 160 -0.45 5.01 12.28
CA ILE A 160 -1.86 4.83 12.67
C ILE A 160 -1.98 4.52 14.16
N LEU A 161 -0.98 3.85 14.76
CA LEU A 161 -0.94 3.50 16.18
C LEU A 161 -0.67 4.72 17.06
#